data_cd8378f98d83821e72316a3eb4bd68bb
#
_entry.id   cd8378f98d83821e72316a3eb4bd68bb
#
_cell.length_a   1.000
_cell.length_b   1.000
_cell.length_c   1.000
_cell.angle_alpha   90.00
_cell.angle_beta   90.00
_cell.angle_gamma   90.00
#
_symmetry.space_group_name_H-M   'P 1'
#
loop_
_entity.id
_entity.type
_entity.pdbx_description
1 polymer ?
#
loop_
_entity_poly.entity_id
_entity_poly.type
_entity_poly.pdbx_seq_one_letter_code
_entity_poly.pdbx_strand_id
1 'polypeptide(L)' 'MKPTMKRFTDEQGQYLAYIHLYLKLHGIAPSEADMQAYFKVTPPSVHRMVLALEQRGLITRKPGAPKS' A
#
# COMPACT_ATOMS: atom_id res chain seq x y z
N MET A 1 -0.70 16.72 -20.67
CA MET A 1 -0.64 16.50 -20.01
C MET A 1 -0.99 16.37 -19.06
N LYS A 2 -1.13 16.41 -18.37
CA LYS A 2 -1.29 16.27 -17.53
C LYS A 2 -1.34 16.40 -16.42
N PRO A 3 -1.61 16.34 -15.78
CA PRO A 3 -1.72 16.56 -14.74
C PRO A 3 -1.44 16.49 -13.99
N THR A 4 -1.35 16.59 -13.67
CA THR A 4 -0.98 16.79 -12.94
C THR A 4 -0.90 16.81 -11.63
N MET A 5 -1.65 16.75 -11.01
CA MET A 5 -1.64 16.74 -9.62
C MET A 5 -1.74 15.39 -9.11
N LYS A 6 -0.66 14.77 -8.80
CA LYS A 6 -0.67 13.46 -8.21
C LYS A 6 -1.01 13.57 -6.75
N ARG A 7 -1.85 12.68 -6.31
CA ARG A 7 -2.17 12.59 -4.89
C ARG A 7 -1.14 11.79 -4.14
N PHE A 8 -0.16 11.26 -4.81
CA PHE A 8 0.87 10.42 -4.21
C PHE A 8 2.15 10.53 -4.99
N THR A 9 3.25 10.15 -4.35
CA THR A 9 4.55 10.13 -4.99
C THR A 9 4.67 8.91 -5.89
N ASP A 10 5.71 8.89 -6.72
CA ASP A 10 5.95 7.74 -7.60
C ASP A 10 6.11 6.47 -6.79
N GLU A 11 6.83 6.54 -5.70
CA GLU A 11 7.03 5.37 -4.86
C GLU A 11 5.73 4.90 -4.24
N GLN A 12 4.94 5.84 -3.76
CA GLN A 12 3.63 5.50 -3.23
C GLN A 12 2.76 4.86 -4.31
N GLY A 13 2.87 5.36 -5.52
CA GLY A 13 2.13 4.80 -6.63
C GLY A 13 2.51 3.36 -6.90
N GLN A 14 3.79 3.03 -6.79
CA GLN A 14 4.23 1.66 -6.97
C GLN A 14 3.65 0.74 -5.91
N TYR A 15 3.61 1.19 -4.67
CA TYR A 15 3.00 0.42 -3.60
C TYR A 15 1.51 0.22 -3.85
N LEU A 16 0.83 1.28 -4.27
CA LEU A 16 -0.59 1.19 -4.55
C LEU A 16 -0.89 0.20 -5.68
N ALA A 17 -0.08 0.24 -6.73
CA ALA A 17 -0.25 -0.67 -7.84
C ALA A 17 -0.06 -2.12 -7.40
N TYR A 18 0.94 -2.36 -6.59
CA TYR A 18 1.19 -3.71 -6.09
C TYR A 18 0.04 -4.20 -5.22
N ILE A 19 -0.41 -3.35 -4.30
CA ILE A 19 -1.51 -3.70 -3.41
C ILE A 19 -2.77 -4.02 -4.21
N HIS A 20 -3.05 -3.19 -5.19
CA HIS A 20 -4.24 -3.37 -6.02
C HIS A 20 -4.18 -4.68 -6.81
N LEU A 21 -3.04 -4.94 -7.42
CA LEU A 21 -2.87 -6.16 -8.19
C LEU A 21 -2.92 -7.39 -7.29
N TYR A 22 -2.27 -7.32 -6.16
CA TYR A 22 -2.26 -8.44 -5.23
C TYR A 22 -3.68 -8.76 -4.77
N LEU A 23 -4.44 -7.72 -4.43
CA LEU A 23 -5.80 -7.88 -4.00
C LEU A 23 -6.64 -8.54 -5.09
N LYS A 24 -6.41 -8.13 -6.32
CA LYS A 24 -7.13 -8.68 -7.46
C LYS A 24 -6.82 -10.16 -7.68
N LEU A 25 -5.56 -10.52 -7.50
CA LEU A 25 -5.13 -11.89 -7.75
C LEU A 25 -5.48 -12.83 -6.60
N HIS A 26 -5.41 -12.34 -5.38
CA HIS A 26 -5.52 -13.21 -4.21
C HIS A 26 -6.77 -12.97 -3.37
N GLY A 27 -7.48 -11.90 -3.64
CA GLY A 27 -8.68 -11.58 -2.87
C GLY A 27 -8.43 -10.99 -1.51
N ILE A 28 -7.18 -10.82 -1.14
CA ILE A 28 -6.82 -10.19 0.12
C ILE A 28 -5.66 -9.25 -0.12
N ALA A 29 -5.48 -8.30 0.78
CA ALA A 29 -4.39 -7.36 0.66
C ALA A 29 -3.07 -8.03 1.05
N PRO A 30 -1.95 -7.57 0.47
CA PRO A 30 -0.65 -8.13 0.84
C PRO A 30 -0.26 -7.72 2.25
N SER A 31 0.49 -8.56 2.91
CA SER A 31 1.01 -8.23 4.23
C SER A 31 2.21 -7.30 4.06
N GLU A 32 2.65 -6.70 5.17
CA GLU A 32 3.86 -5.90 5.13
C GLU A 32 5.06 -6.76 4.76
N ALA A 33 5.07 -8.00 5.21
CA ALA A 33 6.15 -8.91 4.85
C ALA A 33 6.19 -9.18 3.35
N ASP A 34 5.01 -9.31 2.73
CA ASP A 34 4.95 -9.49 1.29
C ASP A 34 5.52 -8.29 0.56
N MET A 35 5.16 -7.10 1.01
CA MET A 35 5.66 -5.89 0.39
C MET A 35 7.15 -5.71 0.61
N GLN A 36 7.61 -6.08 1.78
CA GLN A 36 9.03 -6.01 2.08
C GLN A 36 9.83 -6.87 1.12
N ALA A 37 9.35 -8.07 0.87
CA ALA A 37 10.05 -9.00 -0.03
C ALA A 37 9.99 -8.50 -1.46
N TYR A 38 8.83 -8.02 -1.87
CA TYR A 38 8.66 -7.58 -3.25
C TYR A 38 9.51 -6.35 -3.58
N PHE A 39 9.49 -5.37 -2.69
CA PHE A 39 10.22 -4.13 -2.92
C PHE A 39 11.65 -4.18 -2.43
N LYS A 40 11.99 -5.24 -1.69
CA LYS A 40 13.33 -5.42 -1.15
C LYS A 40 13.75 -4.25 -0.27
N VAL A 41 12.89 -3.93 0.66
CA VAL A 41 13.13 -2.83 1.59
C VAL A 41 13.02 -3.35 3.01
N THR A 42 13.40 -2.51 3.95
CA THR A 42 13.38 -2.90 5.36
C THR A 42 11.97 -2.82 5.93
N PRO A 43 11.70 -3.58 7.01
CA PRO A 43 10.39 -3.51 7.64
C PRO A 43 9.96 -2.11 8.06
N PRO A 44 10.82 -1.29 8.67
CA PRO A 44 10.40 0.07 9.02
C PRO A 44 10.02 0.89 7.80
N SER A 45 10.67 0.66 6.67
CA SER A 45 10.34 1.41 5.45
C SER A 45 8.95 1.07 4.96
N VAL A 46 8.61 -0.22 4.95
CA VAL A 46 7.27 -0.65 4.53
C VAL A 46 6.23 -0.10 5.48
N HIS A 47 6.48 -0.22 6.77
CA HIS A 47 5.51 0.25 7.75
C HIS A 47 5.25 1.74 7.60
N ARG A 48 6.30 2.50 7.41
CA ARG A 48 6.18 3.94 7.23
C ARG A 48 5.39 4.28 5.97
N MET A 49 5.64 3.53 4.91
CA MET A 49 4.92 3.76 3.67
C MET A 49 3.43 3.44 3.83
N VAL A 50 3.11 2.33 4.49
CA VAL A 50 1.72 1.96 4.71
C VAL A 50 0.99 3.03 5.51
N LEU A 51 1.64 3.54 6.56
CA LEU A 51 1.05 4.61 7.35
C LEU A 51 0.82 5.87 6.51
N ALA A 52 1.78 6.19 5.66
CA ALA A 52 1.66 7.37 4.81
C ALA A 52 0.48 7.22 3.84
N LEU A 53 0.32 6.04 3.27
CA LEU A 53 -0.79 5.80 2.36
C LEU A 53 -2.12 5.89 3.06
N GLU A 54 -2.20 5.39 4.28
CA GLU A 54 -3.41 5.51 5.07
C GLU A 54 -3.74 6.96 5.40
N GLN A 55 -2.74 7.72 5.77
CA GLN A 55 -2.94 9.12 6.14
C GLN A 55 -3.43 9.94 4.97
N ARG A 56 -3.04 9.56 3.78
CA ARG A 56 -3.49 10.26 2.58
C ARG A 56 -4.84 9.75 2.09
N GLY A 57 -5.38 8.74 2.76
CA GLY A 57 -6.66 8.19 2.35
C GLY A 57 -6.58 7.35 1.10
N LEU A 58 -5.39 6.91 0.73
CA LEU A 58 -5.22 6.12 -0.49
C LEU A 58 -5.50 4.65 -0.27
N ILE A 59 -5.37 4.19 0.96
CA ILE A 59 -5.74 2.82 1.31
C ILE A 59 -6.49 2.85 2.63
N THR A 60 -7.28 1.81 2.86
CA THR A 60 -8.00 1.65 4.10
C THR A 60 -7.51 0.38 4.75
N ARG A 61 -7.07 0.49 5.98
CA ARG A 61 -6.65 -0.66 6.72
C ARG A 61 -7.78 -1.09 7.59
N LYS A 62 -8.29 -2.27 7.33
CA LYS A 62 -9.37 -2.73 8.13
C LYS A 62 -8.84 -3.35 9.34
N PRO A 63 -9.02 -2.76 10.43
CA PRO A 63 -8.57 -3.38 11.65
C PRO A 63 -9.44 -4.54 11.83
N GLY A 64 -8.97 -5.48 11.84
CA GLY A 64 -9.63 -6.61 12.11
C GLY A 64 -11.05 -6.48 12.12
N ALA A 65 -11.48 -6.23 11.80
CA ALA A 65 -12.67 -6.17 11.75
C ALA A 65 -13.41 -6.81 12.67
N PRO A 66 -13.42 -6.91 12.73
CA PRO A 66 -13.86 -7.32 13.28
C PRO A 66 -14.20 -7.86 13.71
N LYS A 67 -14.33 -7.82 13.98
CA LYS A 67 -14.53 -8.23 14.41
C LYS A 67 -14.71 -8.44 14.56
N SER A 68 -14.88 -8.48 14.59
CA SER A 68 -14.97 -8.44 14.79
C SER A 68 -15.05 -8.44 14.75
#